data_c3931f39f0ac5dd81b7360e488108717
#
_entry.id   c3931f39f0ac5dd81b7360e488108717
#
_cell.length_a   1.000
_cell.length_b   1.000
_cell.length_c   1.000
_cell.angle_alpha   90.00
_cell.angle_beta   90.00
_cell.angle_gamma   90.00
#
_symmetry.space_group_name_H-M   'P 1'
#
loop_
_entity.id
_entity.type
_entity.pdbx_description
1 polymer ?
#
loop_
_entity_poly.entity_id
_entity_poly.type
_entity_poly.pdbx_seq_one_letter_code
_entity_poly.pdbx_strand_id
1 'polypeptide(L)'
;MQVDFYHLTRQPLTRVLPRLAERVVADGHRLLIVSDSADQRAALDRLLWDYAAESFLPHAEAGAMDDAAQPVLIAAAPDPLNGARYVLIADGVWRDEALGFERAFHLFDESAIAAARTAWKALADRAGVERRYWKQGEKGWEQAG
;
A
#
# COMPACT_ATOMS: atom_id res chain seq x y z
N MET A 1 2.05 12.62 -9.78
CA MET A 1 2.26 11.42 -8.95
C MET A 1 2.18 11.82 -7.49
N GLN A 2 1.34 11.17 -6.70
CA GLN A 2 1.17 11.46 -5.28
C GLN A 2 1.67 10.29 -4.44
N VAL A 3 2.47 10.59 -3.43
CA VAL A 3 2.95 9.60 -2.46
C VAL A 3 2.44 9.97 -1.07
N ASP A 4 1.68 9.05 -0.46
CA ASP A 4 1.20 9.21 0.90
C ASP A 4 1.99 8.29 1.83
N PHE A 5 2.70 8.87 2.79
CA PHE A 5 3.40 8.16 3.84
C PHE A 5 2.44 7.99 5.02
N TYR A 6 2.16 6.74 5.39
CA TYR A 6 1.28 6.41 6.52
C TYR A 6 2.09 5.83 7.66
N HIS A 7 2.30 6.63 8.70
CA HIS A 7 3.01 6.22 9.90
C HIS A 7 2.05 5.54 10.87
N LEU A 8 2.21 4.23 11.03
CA LEU A 8 1.35 3.40 11.87
C LEU A 8 1.81 3.49 13.33
N THR A 9 1.17 4.34 14.11
CA THR A 9 1.54 4.58 15.52
C THR A 9 0.54 3.99 16.52
N ARG A 10 -0.69 3.68 16.10
CA ARG A 10 -1.76 3.18 16.97
C ARG A 10 -2.34 1.86 16.52
N GLN A 11 -2.68 1.75 15.25
CA GLN A 11 -3.23 0.54 14.67
C GLN A 11 -2.21 -0.15 13.79
N PRO A 12 -2.15 -1.50 13.81
CA PRO A 12 -1.22 -2.24 12.97
C PRO A 12 -1.63 -2.22 11.49
N LEU A 13 -0.68 -2.57 10.63
CA LEU A 13 -0.90 -2.74 9.19
C LEU A 13 -2.13 -3.61 8.89
N THR A 14 -2.32 -4.67 9.66
CA THR A 14 -3.42 -5.63 9.48
C THR A 14 -4.81 -5.01 9.65
N ARG A 15 -4.90 -3.86 10.31
CA ARG A 15 -6.14 -3.11 10.43
C ARG A 15 -6.30 -2.03 9.38
N VAL A 16 -5.22 -1.37 9.02
CA VAL A 16 -5.24 -0.22 8.13
C VAL A 16 -5.30 -0.65 6.67
N LEU A 17 -4.51 -1.64 6.27
CA LEU A 17 -4.40 -2.08 4.88
C LEU A 17 -5.72 -2.53 4.25
N PRO A 18 -6.53 -3.40 4.92
CA PRO A 18 -7.79 -3.83 4.31
C PRO A 18 -8.75 -2.68 4.05
N ARG A 19 -8.79 -1.69 4.92
CA ARG A 19 -9.66 -0.50 4.77
C ARG A 19 -9.21 0.36 3.60
N LEU A 20 -7.92 0.55 3.41
CA LEU A 20 -7.38 1.26 2.26
C LEU A 20 -7.67 0.52 0.95
N ALA A 21 -7.47 -0.79 0.93
CA ALA A 21 -7.76 -1.61 -0.24
C ALA A 21 -9.25 -1.53 -0.62
N GLU A 22 -10.13 -1.66 0.35
CA GLU A 22 -11.57 -1.56 0.13
C GLU A 22 -11.95 -0.20 -0.44
N ARG A 23 -11.37 0.87 0.10
CA ARG A 23 -11.66 2.23 -0.36
C ARG A 23 -11.18 2.47 -1.79
N VAL A 24 -9.98 2.00 -2.12
CA VAL A 24 -9.44 2.13 -3.49
C VAL A 24 -10.34 1.42 -4.50
N VAL A 25 -10.78 0.22 -4.18
CA VAL A 25 -11.68 -0.55 -5.06
C VAL A 25 -13.06 0.11 -5.14
N ALA A 26 -13.59 0.58 -4.01
CA ALA A 26 -14.88 1.28 -3.98
C ALA A 26 -14.87 2.56 -4.84
N ASP A 27 -13.72 3.22 -4.92
CA ASP A 27 -13.54 4.42 -5.76
C ASP A 27 -13.32 4.08 -7.25
N GLY A 28 -13.36 2.81 -7.62
CA GLY A 28 -13.25 2.37 -9.01
C GLY A 28 -11.81 2.14 -9.48
N HIS A 29 -10.86 2.04 -8.57
CA HIS A 29 -9.45 1.82 -8.90
C HIS A 29 -8.99 0.40 -8.59
N ARG A 30 -7.93 -0.04 -9.27
CA ARG A 30 -7.23 -1.28 -8.94
C ARG A 30 -6.04 -0.98 -8.08
N LEU A 31 -5.68 -1.92 -7.20
CA LEU A 31 -4.59 -1.77 -6.26
C LEU A 31 -3.57 -2.90 -6.43
N LEU A 32 -2.30 -2.53 -6.44
CA LEU A 32 -1.19 -3.48 -6.31
C LEU A 32 -0.61 -3.34 -4.91
N ILE A 33 -0.58 -4.44 -4.16
CA ILE A 33 0.05 -4.49 -2.83
C ILE A 33 1.40 -5.16 -2.98
N VAL A 34 2.46 -4.53 -2.47
CA VAL A 34 3.84 -4.99 -2.65
C VAL A 34 4.48 -5.36 -1.33
N SER A 35 5.02 -6.56 -1.28
CA SER A 35 5.91 -7.05 -0.22
C SER A 35 6.87 -8.07 -0.81
N ASP A 36 8.15 -8.00 -0.48
CA ASP A 36 9.14 -8.99 -0.91
C ASP A 36 9.16 -10.24 -0.04
N SER A 37 8.44 -10.22 1.09
CA SER A 37 8.31 -11.38 1.98
C SER A 37 7.17 -12.29 1.53
N ALA A 38 7.51 -13.53 1.15
CA ALA A 38 6.51 -14.52 0.78
C ALA A 38 5.55 -14.82 1.93
N ASP A 39 6.06 -14.86 3.16
CA ASP A 39 5.24 -15.09 4.35
C ASP A 39 4.25 -13.93 4.57
N GLN A 40 4.69 -12.69 4.38
CA GLN A 40 3.80 -11.54 4.49
C GLN A 40 2.75 -11.56 3.38
N ARG A 41 3.11 -11.87 2.14
CA ARG A 41 2.15 -11.95 1.04
C ARG A 41 1.05 -12.98 1.33
N ALA A 42 1.43 -14.15 1.83
CA ALA A 42 0.46 -15.19 2.20
C ALA A 42 -0.44 -14.73 3.36
N ALA A 43 0.14 -14.06 4.35
CA ALA A 43 -0.62 -13.51 5.48
C ALA A 43 -1.61 -12.43 5.04
N LEU A 44 -1.21 -11.55 4.10
CA LEU A 44 -2.08 -10.51 3.55
C LEU A 44 -3.22 -11.11 2.73
N ASP A 45 -2.95 -12.14 1.95
CA ASP A 45 -4.00 -12.84 1.20
C ASP A 45 -5.07 -13.40 2.14
N ARG A 46 -4.66 -14.09 3.19
CA ARG A 46 -5.57 -14.62 4.21
C ARG A 46 -6.32 -13.49 4.93
N LEU A 47 -5.62 -12.42 5.29
CA LEU A 47 -6.20 -11.26 5.95
C LEU A 47 -7.34 -10.66 5.12
N LEU A 48 -7.13 -10.49 3.82
CA LEU A 48 -8.15 -9.92 2.93
C LEU A 48 -9.33 -10.86 2.74
N TRP A 49 -9.11 -12.18 2.72
CA TRP A 49 -10.20 -13.14 2.71
C TRP A 49 -11.07 -13.06 3.96
N ASP A 50 -10.44 -12.97 5.13
CA ASP A 50 -11.14 -12.86 6.42
C ASP A 50 -11.90 -11.53 6.52
N TYR A 51 -11.29 -10.45 6.09
CA TYR A 51 -11.90 -9.12 6.09
C TYR A 51 -13.09 -9.06 5.14
N ALA A 52 -12.98 -9.71 3.99
CA ALA A 52 -13.99 -9.66 2.94
C ALA A 52 -15.18 -10.60 3.18
N ALA A 53 -15.26 -11.27 4.33
CA ALA A 53 -16.38 -12.16 4.63
C ALA A 53 -17.73 -11.45 4.57
N GLU A 54 -17.78 -10.16 4.89
CA GLU A 54 -18.99 -9.34 4.84
C GLU A 54 -19.04 -8.39 3.64
N SER A 55 -17.88 -8.00 3.10
CA SER A 55 -17.78 -7.14 1.94
C SER A 55 -16.86 -7.80 0.90
N PHE A 56 -17.42 -8.27 -0.19
CA PHE A 56 -16.67 -8.99 -1.21
C PHE A 56 -15.55 -8.11 -1.79
N LEU A 57 -14.28 -8.48 -1.55
CA LEU A 57 -13.10 -7.80 -2.04
C LEU A 57 -12.24 -8.78 -2.84
N PRO A 58 -12.44 -8.88 -4.17
CA PRO A 58 -11.69 -9.82 -4.99
C PRO A 58 -10.20 -9.51 -4.98
N HIS A 59 -9.38 -10.51 -4.67
CA HIS A 59 -7.94 -10.37 -4.62
C HIS A 59 -7.25 -11.70 -4.86
N ALA A 60 -5.96 -11.66 -5.20
CA ALA A 60 -5.11 -12.83 -5.32
C ALA A 60 -3.65 -12.44 -5.16
N GLU A 61 -2.80 -13.43 -4.82
CA GLU A 61 -1.35 -13.29 -4.98
C GLU A 61 -0.99 -13.45 -6.45
N ALA A 62 0.03 -12.73 -6.90
CA ALA A 62 0.53 -12.83 -8.28
C ALA A 62 0.94 -14.27 -8.60
N GLY A 63 0.50 -14.77 -9.74
CA GLY A 63 0.78 -16.13 -10.19
C GLY A 63 -0.22 -17.19 -9.71
N ALA A 64 -1.12 -16.87 -8.79
CA ALA A 64 -2.08 -17.83 -8.26
C ALA A 64 -3.33 -17.98 -9.15
N MET A 65 -3.75 -16.90 -9.78
CA MET A 65 -4.92 -16.86 -10.65
C MET A 65 -4.63 -15.95 -11.85
N ASP A 66 -5.67 -15.48 -12.55
CA ASP A 66 -5.51 -14.51 -13.61
C ASP A 66 -5.15 -13.14 -13.02
N ASP A 67 -3.87 -12.79 -13.04
CA ASP A 67 -3.35 -11.55 -12.46
C ASP A 67 -4.01 -10.30 -13.06
N ALA A 68 -4.21 -10.30 -14.37
CA ALA A 68 -4.78 -9.15 -15.07
C ALA A 68 -6.23 -8.86 -14.66
N ALA A 69 -6.95 -9.85 -14.16
CA ALA A 69 -8.35 -9.72 -13.77
C ALA A 69 -8.57 -9.27 -12.33
N GLN A 70 -7.51 -9.22 -11.50
CA GLN A 70 -7.65 -8.97 -10.08
C GLN A 70 -7.76 -7.48 -9.74
N PRO A 71 -8.84 -7.03 -9.08
CA PRO A 71 -8.92 -5.65 -8.58
C PRO A 71 -7.83 -5.33 -7.54
N VAL A 72 -7.46 -6.31 -6.72
CA VAL A 72 -6.35 -6.22 -5.77
C VAL A 72 -5.41 -7.37 -6.03
N LEU A 73 -4.16 -7.06 -6.33
CA LEU A 73 -3.11 -8.05 -6.58
C LEU A 73 -1.98 -7.87 -5.57
N ILE A 74 -1.54 -8.96 -4.96
CA ILE A 74 -0.43 -8.97 -4.01
C ILE A 74 0.80 -9.52 -4.73
N ALA A 75 1.87 -8.74 -4.81
CA ALA A 75 3.05 -9.07 -5.59
C ALA A 75 4.35 -8.79 -4.83
N ALA A 76 5.46 -9.35 -5.32
CA ALA A 76 6.77 -9.16 -4.71
C ALA A 76 7.45 -7.86 -5.13
N ALA A 77 7.03 -7.28 -6.25
CA ALA A 77 7.65 -6.07 -6.81
C ALA A 77 6.57 -5.16 -7.41
N PRO A 78 6.84 -3.86 -7.56
CA PRO A 78 5.86 -2.91 -8.10
C PRO A 78 5.75 -3.01 -9.63
N ASP A 79 5.28 -4.15 -10.10
CA ASP A 79 4.99 -4.44 -11.49
C ASP A 79 3.46 -4.52 -11.66
N PRO A 80 2.83 -3.59 -12.41
CA PRO A 80 1.38 -3.48 -12.48
C PRO A 80 0.73 -4.57 -13.35
N LEU A 81 0.88 -5.83 -12.96
CA LEU A 81 0.37 -6.99 -13.67
C LEU A 81 -1.15 -6.99 -13.82
N ASN A 82 -1.86 -6.31 -12.91
CA ASN A 82 -3.32 -6.16 -12.95
C ASN A 82 -3.77 -4.81 -13.55
N GLY A 83 -2.86 -4.05 -14.13
CA GLY A 83 -3.16 -2.72 -14.66
C GLY A 83 -3.43 -1.68 -13.60
N ALA A 84 -3.04 -1.91 -12.35
CA ALA A 84 -3.25 -0.97 -11.26
C ALA A 84 -2.48 0.34 -11.49
N ARG A 85 -3.13 1.45 -11.18
CA ARG A 85 -2.51 2.78 -11.15
C ARG A 85 -2.17 3.22 -9.73
N TYR A 86 -2.62 2.46 -8.74
CA TYR A 86 -2.38 2.68 -7.32
C TYR A 86 -1.57 1.54 -6.76
N VAL A 87 -0.53 1.85 -5.99
CA VAL A 87 0.35 0.85 -5.37
C VAL A 87 0.42 1.10 -3.86
N LEU A 88 0.39 0.02 -3.08
CA LEU A 88 0.55 0.07 -1.63
C LEU A 88 1.76 -0.76 -1.24
N ILE A 89 2.73 -0.13 -0.58
CA ILE A 89 3.92 -0.80 -0.08
C ILE A 89 3.64 -1.23 1.35
N ALA A 90 3.67 -2.55 1.58
CA ALA A 90 3.25 -3.15 2.85
C ALA A 90 4.42 -3.58 3.75
N ASP A 91 5.63 -3.66 3.22
CA ASP A 91 6.81 -4.16 3.96
C ASP A 91 7.72 -3.05 4.49
N GLY A 92 7.33 -1.79 4.36
CA GLY A 92 8.10 -0.65 4.85
C GLY A 92 9.35 -0.33 4.03
N VAL A 93 9.54 -0.96 2.87
CA VAL A 93 10.70 -0.75 1.99
C VAL A 93 10.28 0.07 0.78
N TRP A 94 10.71 1.33 0.73
CA TRP A 94 10.40 2.20 -0.41
C TRP A 94 11.12 1.72 -1.67
N ARG A 95 10.42 1.76 -2.79
CA ARG A 95 10.93 1.42 -4.12
C ARG A 95 10.58 2.52 -5.10
N ASP A 96 11.59 3.07 -5.76
CA ASP A 96 11.38 4.17 -6.71
C ASP A 96 10.51 3.77 -7.91
N GLU A 97 10.41 2.49 -8.22
CA GLU A 97 9.51 1.98 -9.27
C GLU A 97 8.05 2.32 -8.98
N ALA A 98 7.71 2.54 -7.71
CA ALA A 98 6.36 2.99 -7.31
C ALA A 98 6.01 4.35 -7.91
N LEU A 99 6.99 5.16 -8.27
CA LEU A 99 6.78 6.47 -8.90
C LEU A 99 6.19 6.37 -10.32
N GLY A 100 6.17 5.18 -10.91
CA GLY A 100 5.49 4.93 -12.17
C GLY A 100 3.97 4.83 -12.06
N PHE A 101 3.43 4.78 -10.84
CA PHE A 101 1.99 4.74 -10.58
C PHE A 101 1.44 6.17 -10.41
N GLU A 102 0.12 6.32 -10.44
CA GLU A 102 -0.51 7.61 -10.17
C GLU A 102 -0.45 7.99 -8.70
N ARG A 103 -0.58 6.97 -7.83
CA ARG A 103 -0.57 7.16 -6.38
C ARG A 103 0.08 5.97 -5.69
N ALA A 104 0.92 6.26 -4.70
CA ALA A 104 1.56 5.27 -3.86
C ALA A 104 1.20 5.51 -2.39
N PHE A 105 0.88 4.43 -1.68
CA PHE A 105 0.68 4.42 -0.23
C PHE A 105 1.87 3.69 0.38
N HIS A 106 2.66 4.38 1.18
CA HIS A 106 3.81 3.79 1.86
C HIS A 106 3.49 3.64 3.34
N LEU A 107 3.16 2.41 3.75
CA LEU A 107 2.78 2.09 5.12
C LEU A 107 4.00 1.58 5.88
N PHE A 108 4.26 2.16 7.05
CA PHE A 108 5.42 1.78 7.88
C PHE A 108 5.11 2.03 9.35
N ASP A 109 5.77 1.26 10.21
CA ASP A 109 5.74 1.43 11.66
C ASP A 109 7.08 1.95 12.19
N GLU A 110 7.26 1.99 13.50
CA GLU A 110 8.50 2.46 14.12
C GLU A 110 9.73 1.66 13.70
N SER A 111 9.59 0.39 13.35
CA SER A 111 10.71 -0.44 12.90
C SER A 111 11.32 0.03 11.59
N ALA A 112 10.56 0.74 10.77
CA ALA A 112 10.99 1.24 9.46
C ALA A 112 11.05 2.77 9.39
N ILE A 113 10.93 3.47 10.51
CA ILE A 113 10.82 4.94 10.51
C ILE A 113 12.07 5.63 9.95
N ALA A 114 13.25 5.12 10.23
CA ALA A 114 14.49 5.72 9.70
C ALA A 114 14.54 5.62 8.17
N ALA A 115 14.19 4.46 7.62
CA ALA A 115 14.12 4.26 6.17
C ALA A 115 13.03 5.13 5.54
N ALA A 116 11.88 5.27 6.21
CA ALA A 116 10.79 6.12 5.73
C ALA A 116 11.20 7.60 5.68
N ARG A 117 11.92 8.07 6.69
CA ARG A 117 12.44 9.45 6.70
C ARG A 117 13.45 9.70 5.59
N THR A 118 14.31 8.72 5.31
CA THR A 118 15.26 8.80 4.20
C THR A 118 14.51 8.90 2.86
N ALA A 119 13.51 8.06 2.64
CA ALA A 119 12.68 8.12 1.44
C ALA A 119 11.92 9.45 1.33
N TRP A 120 11.37 9.94 2.44
CA TRP A 120 10.67 11.21 2.48
C TRP A 120 11.55 12.37 2.00
N LYS A 121 12.78 12.43 2.50
CA LYS A 121 13.75 13.47 2.11
C LYS A 121 14.16 13.33 0.65
N ALA A 122 14.40 12.10 0.19
CA ALA A 122 14.81 11.84 -1.19
C ALA A 122 13.74 12.27 -2.20
N LEU A 123 12.46 12.19 -1.83
CA LEU A 123 11.36 12.58 -2.71
C LEU A 123 11.07 14.09 -2.70
N ALA A 124 11.65 14.86 -1.79
CA ALA A 124 11.40 16.30 -1.66
C ALA A 124 11.71 17.06 -2.94
N ASP A 125 12.79 16.70 -3.62
CA ASP A 125 13.28 17.40 -4.81
C ASP A 125 12.92 16.66 -6.12
N ARG A 126 12.08 15.62 -6.06
CA ARG A 126 11.65 14.87 -7.24
C ARG A 126 10.59 15.67 -8.01
N ALA A 127 10.89 16.02 -9.24
CA ALA A 127 9.94 16.71 -10.11
C ALA A 127 8.69 15.85 -10.35
N GLY A 128 7.52 16.47 -10.29
CA GLY A 128 6.25 15.79 -10.52
C GLY A 128 5.76 14.91 -9.38
N VAL A 129 6.41 14.95 -8.22
CA VAL A 129 6.02 14.17 -7.05
C VAL A 129 5.46 15.10 -5.98
N GLU A 130 4.21 14.85 -5.61
CA GLU A 130 3.57 15.46 -4.44
C GLU A 130 3.62 14.44 -3.31
N ARG A 131 4.14 14.81 -2.15
CA ARG A 131 4.23 13.92 -1.00
C ARG A 131 3.43 14.45 0.17
N ARG A 132 2.79 13.52 0.91
CA ARG A 132 2.04 13.81 2.13
C ARG A 132 2.45 12.82 3.21
N TYR A 133 2.54 13.30 4.43
CA TYR A 133 2.89 12.48 5.60
C TYR A 133 1.69 12.43 6.55
N TRP A 134 1.22 11.23 6.84
CA TRP A 134 0.08 11.00 7.72
C TRP A 134 0.52 10.22 8.95
N LYS A 135 0.08 10.68 10.11
CA LYS A 135 0.31 10.03 11.38
C LYS A 135 -1.02 9.73 12.04
N GLN A 136 -1.14 8.59 12.71
CA GLN A 136 -2.35 8.25 13.44
C GLN A 136 -2.48 9.11 14.70
N GLY A 137 -3.57 9.87 14.79
CA GLY A 137 -3.93 10.67 15.96
C GLY A 137 -5.10 10.04 16.71
N GLU A 138 -5.55 10.71 17.77
CA GLU A 138 -6.69 10.24 18.59
C GLU A 138 -8.00 10.13 17.79
N LYS A 139 -8.19 11.02 16.82
CA LYS A 139 -9.42 11.11 16.03
C LYS A 139 -9.26 10.61 14.59
N GLY A 140 -8.17 9.95 14.28
CA GLY A 140 -7.87 9.44 12.93
C GLY A 140 -6.56 9.96 12.39
N TRP A 141 -6.44 9.99 11.07
CA TRP A 141 -5.22 10.40 10.40
C TRP A 141 -5.02 11.92 10.44
N GLU A 142 -3.85 12.34 10.85
CA GLU A 142 -3.44 13.74 10.91
C GLU A 142 -2.27 13.97 9.95
N GLN A 143 -2.37 14.99 9.10
CA GLN A 143 -1.28 15.33 8.19
C GLN A 143 -0.16 16.02 8.97
N ALA A 144 1.07 15.52 8.82
CA ALA A 144 2.25 15.96 9.54
C ALA A 144 3.44 16.11 8.58
N GLY A 145 3.69 17.28 8.13
CA GLY A 145 4.82 17.53 7.25
C GLY A 145 4.54 17.78 5.80
#